data_5c60533eb2ecfa7512582877d0bb9a5d
#
_entry.id   5c60533eb2ecfa7512582877d0bb9a5d
#
_cell.length_a   1.000
_cell.length_b   1.000
_cell.length_c   1.000
_cell.angle_alpha   90.00
_cell.angle_beta   90.00
_cell.angle_gamma   90.00
#
_symmetry.space_group_name_H-M   'P 1'
#
loop_
_entity.id
_entity.type
_entity.pdbx_description
1 polymer ?
#
loop_
_entity_poly.entity_id
_entity_poly.type
_entity_poly.pdbx_seq_one_letter_code
_entity_poly.pdbx_strand_id
1 'polypeptide(L)'
;HTRSKRDWSSDVCSSDLSGGRYDNLAEFYTDKQLPGVGISIGLTRLFYVLGEQGMLNPELPTAPADVLILPMTEDLSPAIALATQLRQAGIRTQLHCEQKKFKAKMNYADKLGVAYVVFLGDDEIAAGLVACKDMTSGEQTKLSFEDTLSRITQGLSQRNQGKVILEK
;
A
#
# COMPACT_ATOMS: atom_id res chain seq x y z
N HIS A 1 5.12 29.26 35.47
CA HIS A 1 4.80 29.14 34.04
C HIS A 1 3.75 28.07 33.88
N THR A 2 2.49 28.44 33.99
CA THR A 2 1.33 27.60 33.64
C THR A 2 1.32 27.39 32.11
N ARG A 3 1.65 26.19 31.68
CA ARG A 3 1.40 25.77 30.30
C ARG A 3 -0.13 25.77 30.10
N SER A 4 -0.65 26.77 29.40
CA SER A 4 -2.02 26.77 28.89
C SER A 4 -2.21 25.50 28.09
N LYS A 5 -3.24 24.69 28.43
CA LYS A 5 -3.73 23.62 27.58
C LYS A 5 -4.20 24.28 26.28
N ARG A 6 -3.35 24.28 25.26
CA ARG A 6 -3.77 24.70 23.93
C ARG A 6 -4.83 23.72 23.43
N ASP A 7 -5.98 24.28 23.15
CA ASP A 7 -7.09 23.54 22.55
C ASP A 7 -6.66 23.10 21.14
N TRP A 8 -6.45 21.81 20.97
CA TRP A 8 -5.95 21.21 19.73
C TRP A 8 -6.89 21.42 18.56
N SER A 9 -8.17 21.76 18.83
CA SER A 9 -9.20 21.96 17.80
C SER A 9 -9.02 23.24 16.98
N SER A 10 -8.34 24.26 17.54
CA SER A 10 -8.12 25.55 16.86
C SER A 10 -6.79 25.64 16.10
N ASP A 11 -5.82 24.78 16.43
CA ASP A 11 -4.46 24.85 15.85
C ASP A 11 -4.23 23.94 14.63
N VAL A 12 -5.24 23.13 14.25
CA VAL A 12 -5.12 22.13 13.18
C VAL A 12 -4.85 22.76 11.82
N CYS A 13 -5.41 23.95 11.55
CA CYS A 13 -5.29 24.58 10.23
C CYS A 13 -3.98 25.33 10.00
N SER A 14 -3.31 25.82 11.05
CA SER A 14 -2.13 26.70 10.88
C SER A 14 -0.79 25.97 10.87
N SER A 15 -0.75 24.72 11.39
CA SER A 15 0.50 23.94 11.50
C SER A 15 0.61 22.82 10.46
N ASP A 16 -0.50 22.44 9.83
CA ASP A 16 -0.55 21.34 8.87
C ASP A 16 -0.43 21.81 7.43
N LEU A 17 -0.71 23.09 7.20
CA LEU A 17 -0.55 23.80 5.94
C LEU A 17 0.35 25.00 6.18
N SER A 18 1.46 25.07 5.48
CA SER A 18 2.32 26.24 5.44
C SER A 18 2.58 26.65 4.02
N GLY A 19 2.92 27.91 3.83
CA GLY A 19 3.22 28.40 2.51
C GLY A 19 3.42 29.90 2.51
N GLY A 20 3.72 30.43 1.35
CA GLY A 20 3.93 31.86 1.20
C GLY A 20 4.06 32.28 -0.24
N ARG A 21 3.98 33.58 -0.43
CA ARG A 21 4.32 34.21 -1.69
C ARG A 21 5.79 34.60 -1.66
N TYR A 22 6.51 34.24 -2.70
CA TYR A 22 7.93 34.48 -2.87
C TYR A 22 8.15 35.35 -4.09
N ASP A 23 8.32 36.65 -3.90
CA ASP A 23 8.45 37.59 -5.01
C ASP A 23 9.87 37.61 -5.57
N ASN A 24 10.89 37.33 -4.74
CA ASN A 24 12.30 37.52 -5.08
C ASN A 24 13.13 36.21 -5.05
N LEU A 25 12.49 35.05 -4.89
CA LEU A 25 13.23 33.78 -4.78
C LEU A 25 14.03 33.45 -6.05
N ALA A 26 13.48 33.81 -7.21
CA ALA A 26 14.13 33.56 -8.49
C ALA A 26 15.33 34.45 -8.76
N GLU A 27 15.49 35.59 -8.08
CA GLU A 27 16.61 36.54 -8.25
C GLU A 27 17.98 35.92 -7.96
N PHE A 28 18.02 34.85 -7.17
CA PHE A 28 19.25 34.10 -6.92
C PHE A 28 19.72 33.26 -8.11
N TYR A 29 18.87 33.07 -9.13
CA TYR A 29 19.13 32.17 -10.25
C TYR A 29 18.95 32.85 -11.63
N THR A 30 18.26 33.99 -11.68
CA THR A 30 17.95 34.70 -12.93
C THR A 30 17.66 36.17 -12.65
N ASP A 31 17.98 37.04 -13.61
CA ASP A 31 17.68 38.47 -13.59
C ASP A 31 16.20 38.79 -13.83
N LYS A 32 15.36 37.76 -14.03
CA LYS A 32 13.93 37.93 -14.27
C LYS A 32 13.16 37.92 -12.95
N GLN A 33 12.28 38.88 -12.78
CA GLN A 33 11.30 38.83 -11.67
C GLN A 33 10.26 37.75 -11.93
N LEU A 34 10.32 36.68 -11.17
CA LEU A 34 9.40 35.55 -11.25
C LEU A 34 8.75 35.37 -9.88
N PRO A 35 7.59 35.97 -9.64
CA PRO A 35 6.87 35.72 -8.39
C PRO A 35 6.37 34.29 -8.33
N GLY A 36 6.51 33.67 -7.18
CA GLY A 36 6.12 32.29 -6.91
C GLY A 36 5.19 32.18 -5.71
N VAL A 37 4.40 31.13 -5.68
CA VAL A 37 3.62 30.71 -4.50
C VAL A 37 3.97 29.28 -4.18
N GLY A 38 4.25 29.02 -2.92
CA GLY A 38 4.55 27.66 -2.43
C GLY A 38 3.53 27.27 -1.34
N ILE A 39 3.17 26.00 -1.35
CA ILE A 39 2.37 25.38 -0.29
C ILE A 39 3.07 24.11 0.15
N SER A 40 3.14 23.89 1.46
CA SER A 40 3.61 22.66 2.09
C SER A 40 2.50 22.07 2.94
N ILE A 41 2.29 20.77 2.82
CA ILE A 41 1.28 20.03 3.58
C ILE A 41 1.98 18.97 4.43
N GLY A 42 1.75 18.97 5.73
CA GLY A 42 2.22 17.95 6.66
C GLY A 42 1.34 16.69 6.58
N LEU A 43 1.53 15.87 5.56
CA LEU A 43 0.65 14.73 5.26
C LEU A 43 0.48 13.77 6.46
N THR A 44 1.56 13.39 7.12
CA THR A 44 1.53 12.46 8.27
C THR A 44 0.69 13.03 9.40
N ARG A 45 0.83 14.32 9.68
CA ARG A 45 0.10 14.99 10.74
C ARG A 45 -1.37 15.15 10.38
N LEU A 46 -1.68 15.50 9.12
CA LEU A 46 -3.05 15.58 8.63
C LEU A 46 -3.76 14.23 8.77
N PHE A 47 -3.11 13.14 8.38
CA PHE A 47 -3.66 11.79 8.51
C PHE A 47 -3.91 11.40 9.97
N TYR A 48 -2.99 11.75 10.88
CA TYR A 48 -3.16 11.52 12.31
C TYR A 48 -4.40 12.25 12.85
N VAL A 49 -4.56 13.53 12.52
CA VAL A 49 -5.69 14.33 12.98
C VAL A 49 -7.03 13.82 12.43
N LEU A 50 -7.07 13.46 11.14
CA LEU A 50 -8.26 12.87 10.52
C LEU A 50 -8.63 11.55 11.19
N GLY A 51 -7.65 10.74 11.58
CA GLY A 51 -7.87 9.51 12.34
C GLY A 51 -8.45 9.75 13.73
N GLU A 52 -7.88 10.71 14.49
CA GLU A 52 -8.37 11.08 15.82
C GLU A 52 -9.80 11.66 15.81
N GLN A 53 -10.16 12.31 14.71
CA GLN A 53 -11.50 12.85 14.53
C GLN A 53 -12.51 11.82 13.97
N GLY A 54 -12.08 10.58 13.72
CA GLY A 54 -12.94 9.54 13.16
C GLY A 54 -13.38 9.82 11.72
N MET A 55 -12.67 10.69 10.99
CA MET A 55 -13.00 11.05 9.61
C MET A 55 -12.44 10.06 8.58
N LEU A 56 -11.57 9.13 9.01
CA LEU A 56 -11.05 8.05 8.17
C LEU A 56 -11.88 6.79 8.39
N ASN A 57 -12.21 6.12 7.30
CA ASN A 57 -12.86 4.81 7.40
C ASN A 57 -11.91 3.80 8.05
N PRO A 58 -12.22 3.22 9.24
CA PRO A 58 -11.35 2.28 9.94
C PRO A 58 -11.16 0.95 9.18
N GLU A 59 -12.04 0.64 8.23
CA GLU A 59 -11.96 -0.58 7.42
C GLU A 59 -11.06 -0.44 6.18
N LEU A 60 -10.38 0.70 6.01
CA LEU A 60 -9.44 0.85 4.91
C LEU A 60 -8.34 -0.19 4.96
N PRO A 61 -8.03 -0.85 3.83
CA PRO A 61 -6.91 -1.75 3.76
C PRO A 61 -5.61 -0.97 3.97
N THR A 62 -4.92 -1.24 5.06
CA THR A 62 -3.63 -0.61 5.38
C THR A 62 -2.45 -1.28 4.67
N ALA A 63 -2.68 -2.45 4.09
CA ALA A 63 -1.65 -3.17 3.36
C ALA A 63 -1.22 -2.41 2.09
N PRO A 64 0.09 -2.26 1.85
CA PRO A 64 0.61 -1.60 0.65
C PRO A 64 0.34 -2.39 -0.63
N ALA A 65 0.02 -3.68 -0.51
CA ALA A 65 -0.32 -4.57 -1.60
C ALA A 65 -1.50 -5.47 -1.24
N ASP A 66 -2.23 -5.94 -2.23
CA ASP A 66 -3.32 -6.92 -2.07
C ASP A 66 -2.77 -8.35 -2.11
N VAL A 67 -1.72 -8.56 -2.89
CA VAL A 67 -1.07 -9.85 -3.11
C VAL A 67 0.41 -9.78 -2.78
N LEU A 68 0.90 -10.75 -2.01
CA LEU A 68 2.32 -10.96 -1.79
C LEU A 68 2.75 -12.26 -2.46
N ILE A 69 3.72 -12.19 -3.36
CA ILE A 69 4.35 -13.37 -3.96
C ILE A 69 5.56 -13.78 -3.12
N LEU A 70 5.61 -15.04 -2.72
CA LEU A 70 6.68 -15.67 -1.97
C LEU A 70 7.38 -16.71 -2.85
N PRO A 71 8.48 -16.36 -3.55
CA PRO A 71 9.28 -17.32 -4.27
C PRO A 71 9.94 -18.28 -3.29
N MET A 72 9.90 -19.57 -3.62
CA MET A 72 10.55 -20.65 -2.88
C MET A 72 11.73 -21.24 -3.67
N THR A 73 12.09 -20.59 -4.76
CA THR A 73 13.21 -20.94 -5.66
C THR A 73 14.29 -19.87 -5.60
N GLU A 74 15.48 -20.18 -6.10
CA GLU A 74 16.56 -19.20 -6.24
C GLU A 74 16.37 -18.30 -7.46
N ASP A 75 15.80 -18.85 -8.54
CA ASP A 75 15.46 -18.07 -9.73
C ASP A 75 14.16 -17.29 -9.50
N LEU A 76 14.27 -15.98 -9.47
CA LEU A 76 13.15 -15.06 -9.31
C LEU A 76 12.43 -14.73 -10.62
N SER A 77 12.95 -15.15 -11.77
CA SER A 77 12.40 -14.78 -13.09
C SER A 77 10.92 -15.15 -13.24
N PRO A 78 10.47 -16.38 -12.89
CA PRO A 78 9.05 -16.73 -12.96
C PRO A 78 8.17 -15.90 -12.01
N ALA A 79 8.68 -15.62 -10.82
CA ALA A 79 7.95 -14.80 -9.85
C ALA A 79 7.84 -13.33 -10.27
N ILE A 80 8.86 -12.78 -10.94
CA ILE A 80 8.83 -11.44 -11.54
C ILE A 80 7.81 -11.38 -12.67
N ALA A 81 7.80 -12.41 -13.55
CA ALA A 81 6.82 -12.51 -14.63
C ALA A 81 5.39 -12.54 -14.07
N LEU A 82 5.12 -13.38 -13.07
CA LEU A 82 3.83 -13.48 -12.37
C LEU A 82 3.42 -12.14 -11.75
N ALA A 83 4.34 -11.47 -11.04
CA ALA A 83 4.08 -10.16 -10.44
C ALA A 83 3.73 -9.11 -11.49
N THR A 84 4.41 -9.15 -12.64
CA THR A 84 4.16 -8.22 -13.75
C THR A 84 2.76 -8.42 -14.33
N GLN A 85 2.35 -9.66 -14.55
CA GLN A 85 1.02 -9.98 -15.07
C GLN A 85 -0.10 -9.58 -14.11
N LEU A 86 0.06 -9.84 -12.79
CA LEU A 86 -0.91 -9.41 -11.78
C LEU A 86 -1.03 -7.87 -11.72
N ARG A 87 0.10 -7.15 -11.84
CA ARG A 87 0.11 -5.68 -11.87
C ARG A 87 -0.54 -5.14 -13.14
N GLN A 88 -0.32 -5.76 -14.29
CA GLN A 88 -0.99 -5.40 -15.55
C GLN A 88 -2.51 -5.58 -15.48
N ALA A 89 -2.97 -6.55 -14.68
CA ALA A 89 -4.39 -6.76 -14.37
C ALA A 89 -4.93 -5.77 -13.29
N GLY A 90 -4.13 -4.79 -12.85
CA GLY A 90 -4.55 -3.78 -11.87
C GLY A 90 -4.47 -4.23 -10.41
N ILE A 91 -3.88 -5.40 -10.12
CA ILE A 91 -3.75 -5.91 -8.75
C ILE A 91 -2.46 -5.38 -8.13
N ARG A 92 -2.56 -4.73 -6.95
CA ARG A 92 -1.40 -4.25 -6.21
C ARG A 92 -0.61 -5.45 -5.67
N THR A 93 0.52 -5.73 -6.30
CA THR A 93 1.30 -6.94 -6.04
C THR A 93 2.70 -6.59 -5.55
N GLN A 94 3.10 -7.18 -4.43
CA GLN A 94 4.46 -7.12 -3.90
C GLN A 94 5.16 -8.47 -4.09
N LEU A 95 6.44 -8.44 -4.45
CA LEU A 95 7.31 -9.60 -4.53
C LEU A 95 8.30 -9.57 -3.37
N HIS A 96 8.40 -10.68 -2.63
CA HIS A 96 9.38 -10.86 -1.57
C HIS A 96 10.66 -11.44 -2.14
N CYS A 97 11.69 -10.60 -2.27
CA CYS A 97 12.96 -11.01 -2.90
C CYS A 97 13.99 -11.58 -1.91
N GLU A 98 13.73 -11.50 -0.59
CA GLU A 98 14.71 -11.94 0.39
C GLU A 98 14.72 -13.47 0.55
N GLN A 99 15.91 -14.03 0.60
CA GLN A 99 16.15 -15.45 0.84
C GLN A 99 16.00 -15.76 2.35
N LYS A 100 14.75 -15.95 2.81
CA LYS A 100 14.44 -16.27 4.20
C LYS A 100 13.71 -17.62 4.31
N LYS A 101 13.73 -18.21 5.51
CA LYS A 101 12.96 -19.41 5.81
C LYS A 101 11.47 -19.16 5.65
N PHE A 102 10.72 -20.17 5.22
CA PHE A 102 9.27 -20.11 4.97
C PHE A 102 8.48 -19.43 6.11
N LYS A 103 8.75 -19.81 7.36
CA LYS A 103 8.08 -19.23 8.53
C LYS A 103 8.29 -17.71 8.63
N ALA A 104 9.49 -17.23 8.30
CA ALA A 104 9.79 -15.80 8.34
C ALA A 104 9.07 -15.04 7.21
N LYS A 105 8.97 -15.64 6.02
CA LYS A 105 8.19 -15.10 4.90
C LYS A 105 6.71 -15.02 5.23
N MET A 106 6.13 -16.05 5.88
CA MET A 106 4.74 -16.05 6.34
C MET A 106 4.45 -15.00 7.41
N ASN A 107 5.32 -14.90 8.42
CA ASN A 107 5.19 -13.85 9.45
C ASN A 107 5.26 -12.44 8.85
N TYR A 108 6.01 -12.27 7.77
CA TYR A 108 6.04 -10.99 7.03
C TYR A 108 4.71 -10.72 6.33
N ALA A 109 4.13 -11.73 5.68
CA ALA A 109 2.82 -11.63 5.04
C ALA A 109 1.70 -11.26 6.05
N ASP A 110 1.71 -11.92 7.21
CA ASP A 110 0.76 -11.63 8.29
C ASP A 110 0.88 -10.19 8.81
N LYS A 111 2.13 -9.73 9.05
CA LYS A 111 2.40 -8.35 9.49
C LYS A 111 2.02 -7.31 8.45
N LEU A 112 2.18 -7.64 7.16
CA LEU A 112 1.84 -6.75 6.07
C LEU A 112 0.32 -6.61 5.87
N GLY A 113 -0.46 -7.59 6.33
CA GLY A 113 -1.92 -7.61 6.23
C GLY A 113 -2.43 -7.78 4.80
N VAL A 114 -1.68 -8.48 3.94
CA VAL A 114 -2.10 -8.73 2.56
C VAL A 114 -3.32 -9.65 2.50
N ALA A 115 -4.16 -9.46 1.49
CA ALA A 115 -5.35 -10.29 1.31
C ALA A 115 -5.01 -11.71 0.83
N TYR A 116 -4.03 -11.81 -0.06
CA TYR A 116 -3.61 -13.07 -0.66
C TYR A 116 -2.10 -13.26 -0.62
N VAL A 117 -1.68 -14.51 -0.43
CA VAL A 117 -0.28 -14.92 -0.57
C VAL A 117 -0.19 -15.96 -1.68
N VAL A 118 0.74 -15.76 -2.60
CA VAL A 118 1.01 -16.69 -3.70
C VAL A 118 2.38 -17.30 -3.50
N PHE A 119 2.44 -18.62 -3.42
CA PHE A 119 3.68 -19.40 -3.34
C PHE A 119 4.05 -19.89 -4.73
N LEU A 120 5.33 -19.80 -5.04
CA LEU A 120 5.88 -20.25 -6.30
C LEU A 120 7.16 -21.03 -6.00
N GLY A 121 7.06 -22.36 -6.04
CA GLY A 121 8.16 -23.31 -5.92
C GLY A 121 8.50 -23.95 -7.25
N ASP A 122 9.56 -24.75 -7.29
CA ASP A 122 10.01 -25.42 -8.51
C ASP A 122 8.95 -26.40 -9.05
N ASP A 123 8.25 -27.10 -8.16
CA ASP A 123 7.18 -28.02 -8.51
C ASP A 123 5.98 -27.29 -9.13
N GLU A 124 5.59 -26.16 -8.56
CA GLU A 124 4.51 -25.32 -9.07
C GLU A 124 4.86 -24.75 -10.45
N ILE A 125 6.08 -24.27 -10.63
CA ILE A 125 6.58 -23.76 -11.91
C ILE A 125 6.55 -24.84 -12.98
N ALA A 126 7.09 -26.04 -12.66
CA ALA A 126 7.09 -27.17 -13.60
C ALA A 126 5.69 -27.63 -14.00
N ALA A 127 4.73 -27.55 -13.09
CA ALA A 127 3.34 -27.93 -13.33
C ALA A 127 2.51 -26.81 -13.99
N GLY A 128 3.04 -25.58 -14.13
CA GLY A 128 2.29 -24.42 -14.60
C GLY A 128 1.19 -23.97 -13.64
N LEU A 129 1.34 -24.29 -12.36
CA LEU A 129 0.41 -23.97 -11.30
C LEU A 129 0.99 -22.94 -10.33
N VAL A 130 0.13 -22.32 -9.58
CA VAL A 130 0.49 -21.44 -8.45
C VAL A 130 -0.32 -21.84 -7.22
N ALA A 131 0.31 -21.84 -6.05
CA ALA A 131 -0.37 -22.06 -4.80
C ALA A 131 -0.82 -20.71 -4.22
N CYS A 132 -2.13 -20.44 -4.22
CA CYS A 132 -2.73 -19.22 -3.71
C CYS A 132 -3.40 -19.48 -2.36
N LYS A 133 -3.05 -18.68 -1.35
CA LYS A 133 -3.66 -18.72 -0.02
C LYS A 133 -4.41 -17.42 0.25
N ASP A 134 -5.68 -17.54 0.62
CA ASP A 134 -6.46 -16.45 1.18
C ASP A 134 -6.09 -16.28 2.67
N MET A 135 -5.63 -15.10 3.05
CA MET A 135 -5.17 -14.84 4.42
C MET A 135 -6.32 -14.64 5.40
N THR A 136 -7.54 -14.40 4.93
CA THR A 136 -8.72 -14.24 5.78
C THR A 136 -9.35 -15.59 6.13
N SER A 137 -9.58 -16.44 5.12
CA SER A 137 -10.17 -17.78 5.31
C SER A 137 -9.14 -18.83 5.73
N GLY A 138 -7.86 -18.58 5.42
CA GLY A 138 -6.77 -19.54 5.57
C GLY A 138 -6.74 -20.63 4.48
N GLU A 139 -7.70 -20.63 3.56
CA GLU A 139 -7.81 -21.61 2.49
C GLU A 139 -6.65 -21.46 1.50
N GLN A 140 -6.01 -22.58 1.17
CA GLN A 140 -4.96 -22.64 0.17
C GLN A 140 -5.36 -23.57 -0.97
N THR A 141 -5.22 -23.09 -2.19
CA THR A 141 -5.54 -23.84 -3.42
C THR A 141 -4.40 -23.76 -4.41
N LYS A 142 -4.21 -24.83 -5.18
CA LYS A 142 -3.31 -24.83 -6.34
C LYS A 142 -4.14 -24.67 -7.59
N LEU A 143 -3.91 -23.62 -8.35
CA LEU A 143 -4.69 -23.21 -9.52
C LEU A 143 -3.76 -22.86 -10.68
N SER A 144 -4.31 -22.83 -11.89
CA SER A 144 -3.64 -22.21 -13.02
C SER A 144 -3.46 -20.70 -12.77
N PHE A 145 -2.61 -20.07 -13.53
CA PHE A 145 -2.43 -18.62 -13.43
C PHE A 145 -3.74 -17.85 -13.68
N GLU A 146 -4.49 -18.23 -14.72
CA GLU A 146 -5.73 -17.58 -15.11
C GLU A 146 -6.82 -17.73 -14.04
N ASP A 147 -6.95 -18.92 -13.46
CA ASP A 147 -7.90 -19.17 -12.36
C ASP A 147 -7.51 -18.41 -11.09
N THR A 148 -6.21 -18.34 -10.81
CA THR A 148 -5.69 -17.55 -9.67
C THR A 148 -5.98 -16.06 -9.85
N LEU A 149 -5.76 -15.52 -11.03
CA LEU A 149 -6.09 -14.13 -11.37
C LEU A 149 -7.58 -13.85 -11.19
N SER A 150 -8.43 -14.72 -11.72
CA SER A 150 -9.89 -14.62 -11.61
C SER A 150 -10.35 -14.67 -10.15
N ARG A 151 -9.83 -15.62 -9.37
CA ARG A 151 -10.13 -15.77 -7.93
C ARG A 151 -9.74 -14.53 -7.11
N ILE A 152 -8.53 -14.02 -7.32
CA ILE A 152 -8.04 -12.83 -6.63
C ILE A 152 -8.89 -11.61 -7.01
N THR A 153 -9.16 -11.40 -8.30
CA THR A 153 -9.97 -10.28 -8.77
C THR A 153 -11.38 -10.28 -8.18
N GLN A 154 -12.04 -11.44 -8.18
CA GLN A 154 -13.37 -11.59 -7.58
C GLN A 154 -13.35 -11.33 -6.07
N GLY A 155 -12.39 -11.91 -5.34
CA GLY A 155 -12.28 -11.74 -3.91
C GLY A 155 -11.95 -10.31 -3.50
N LEU A 156 -11.10 -9.60 -4.24
CA LEU A 156 -10.80 -8.19 -4.00
C LEU A 156 -12.00 -7.29 -4.30
N SER A 157 -12.75 -7.59 -5.36
CA SER A 157 -13.97 -6.85 -5.70
C SER A 157 -15.01 -6.95 -4.58
N GLN A 158 -15.20 -8.14 -4.02
CA GLN A 158 -16.11 -8.34 -2.88
C GLN A 158 -15.67 -7.60 -1.63
N ARG A 159 -14.35 -7.57 -1.34
CA ARG A 159 -13.78 -6.87 -0.16
C ARG A 159 -13.83 -5.34 -0.29
N ASN A 160 -13.76 -4.82 -1.51
CA ASN A 160 -13.72 -3.37 -1.77
C ASN A 160 -15.12 -2.76 -1.99
N GLN A 161 -16.17 -3.57 -2.11
CA GLN A 161 -17.53 -3.06 -2.20
C GLN A 161 -17.90 -2.37 -0.88
N GLY A 162 -18.10 -1.07 -0.92
CA GLY A 162 -18.49 -0.24 0.22
C GLY A 162 -17.35 0.44 0.99
N LYS A 163 -16.08 0.27 0.61
CA LYS A 163 -14.96 0.95 1.27
C LYS A 163 -14.68 2.30 0.62
N VAL A 164 -15.03 3.36 1.32
CA VAL A 164 -14.75 4.75 0.95
C VAL A 164 -13.64 5.29 1.87
N ILE A 165 -12.74 6.13 1.32
CA ILE A 165 -11.59 6.68 2.08
C ILE A 165 -12.06 7.58 3.22
N LEU A 166 -13.10 8.37 2.99
CA LEU A 166 -13.70 9.24 3.99
C LEU A 166 -15.14 8.81 4.25
N GLU A 167 -15.53 8.77 5.51
CA GLU A 167 -16.94 8.68 5.88
C GLU A 167 -17.62 10.05 5.62
N LYS A 168 -18.87 9.99 5.16
CA LYS A 168 -19.65 11.20 4.86
C LYS A 168 -20.11 11.90 6.13
#